data_52c61510f21bfc61692d3d3fc05f02de
#
_entry.id   52c61510f21bfc61692d3d3fc05f02de
#
_cell.length_a   1.000
_cell.length_b   1.000
_cell.length_c   1.000
_cell.angle_alpha   90.00
_cell.angle_beta   90.00
_cell.angle_gamma   90.00
#
_symmetry.space_group_name_H-M   'P 1'
#
loop_
_entity.id
_entity.type
_entity.pdbx_description
1 polymer ?
#
loop_
_entity_poly.entity_id
_entity_poly.type
_entity_poly.pdbx_seq_one_letter_code
_entity_poly.pdbx_strand_id
1 'polypeptide(L)'
;MEKDGVKMKGIDISSWQKGMGAASFMAVDFAIIKITEGQTFVDPCFDEFYEAARSVGVPVGAYVFSHAVTEEAARAEANKALGLLKGRELPLGLYIDVEDGAQLALSDSKLTAVVKAFCDTVKDAGYIAGAYGSAGQLWAKVGPSYLGDDVILWAASWGLKPRLSCDVWQYTDHAKIDGYDGPVDGDEGLSERFLAMCGGTYKPDPAPAPEQPAEDEKATFTLAGVPVLRKGDVSNAVMAMQGELLALGYSCGGKRKWCGHEVADGIFGNVTEESVRSFQRSKNLPDNGIVGPKTRAALLGI
;
A
#
# COMPACT_ATOMS: atom_id res chain seq x y z
N MET A 1 -27.41 13.10 3.70
CA MET A 1 -26.62 14.31 4.04
C MET A 1 -25.28 13.79 4.48
N GLU A 2 -24.34 13.70 3.52
CA GLU A 2 -22.94 13.46 3.85
C GLU A 2 -22.47 14.65 4.68
N LYS A 3 -21.92 14.39 5.85
CA LYS A 3 -21.17 15.40 6.58
C LYS A 3 -19.96 15.73 5.72
N ASP A 4 -19.85 16.98 5.27
CA ASP A 4 -18.60 17.49 4.69
C ASP A 4 -17.50 17.30 5.74
N GLY A 5 -16.75 16.20 5.63
CA GLY A 5 -15.61 15.92 6.47
C GLY A 5 -14.54 16.98 6.21
N VAL A 6 -13.80 17.36 7.23
CA VAL A 6 -12.62 18.22 7.11
C VAL A 6 -11.70 17.59 6.07
N LYS A 7 -11.48 18.29 4.96
CA LYS A 7 -10.55 17.88 3.91
C LYS A 7 -9.20 18.50 4.21
N MET A 8 -8.16 17.69 4.27
CA MET A 8 -6.79 18.16 4.38
C MET A 8 -6.14 18.21 3.01
N LYS A 9 -5.58 19.37 2.66
CA LYS A 9 -4.88 19.58 1.40
C LYS A 9 -3.39 19.57 1.63
N GLY A 10 -2.70 18.79 0.81
CA GLY A 10 -1.26 18.67 0.84
C GLY A 10 -0.63 18.83 -0.52
N ILE A 11 0.67 18.71 -0.50
CA ILE A 11 1.51 18.70 -1.69
C ILE A 11 2.52 17.57 -1.61
N ASP A 12 2.93 17.07 -2.77
CA ASP A 12 4.16 16.31 -2.87
C ASP A 12 5.17 17.07 -3.75
N ILE A 13 6.43 17.02 -3.34
CA ILE A 13 7.50 17.85 -3.89
C ILE A 13 8.85 17.14 -3.91
N SER A 14 9.71 17.65 -4.79
CA SER A 14 11.09 17.23 -4.91
C SER A 14 11.98 18.43 -5.24
N SER A 15 13.22 18.19 -5.58
CA SER A 15 14.14 19.24 -6.08
C SER A 15 13.62 19.99 -7.32
N TRP A 16 12.55 19.53 -7.97
CA TRP A 16 11.86 20.28 -9.02
C TRP A 16 11.20 21.55 -8.49
N GLN A 17 10.79 21.57 -7.22
CA GLN A 17 10.20 22.72 -6.54
C GLN A 17 11.26 23.52 -5.74
N LYS A 18 12.52 23.47 -6.16
CA LYS A 18 13.61 24.23 -5.50
C LYS A 18 13.26 25.70 -5.33
N GLY A 19 13.52 26.23 -4.15
CA GLY A 19 13.20 27.61 -3.78
C GLY A 19 11.91 27.76 -2.98
N MET A 20 11.19 26.65 -2.77
CA MET A 20 10.07 26.63 -1.83
C MET A 20 10.58 26.77 -0.40
N GLY A 21 9.95 27.60 0.39
CA GLY A 21 10.36 27.88 1.77
C GLY A 21 9.21 27.77 2.78
N ALA A 22 9.46 28.10 4.03
CA ALA A 22 8.49 27.98 5.12
C ALA A 22 7.14 28.66 4.82
N ALA A 23 7.13 29.79 4.11
CA ALA A 23 5.90 30.49 3.73
C ALA A 23 4.97 29.63 2.86
N SER A 24 5.54 28.84 1.94
CA SER A 24 4.77 27.94 1.07
C SER A 24 4.15 26.79 1.86
N PHE A 25 4.87 26.26 2.86
CA PHE A 25 4.34 25.18 3.71
C PHE A 25 3.21 25.67 4.63
N MET A 26 3.15 26.95 4.98
CA MET A 26 1.99 27.50 5.73
C MET A 26 0.67 27.45 4.95
N ALA A 27 0.71 27.27 3.64
CA ALA A 27 -0.46 27.21 2.76
C ALA A 27 -1.06 25.80 2.64
N VAL A 28 -0.46 24.78 3.27
CA VAL A 28 -0.87 23.38 3.16
C VAL A 28 -1.00 22.71 4.52
N ASP A 29 -1.81 21.65 4.58
CA ASP A 29 -2.04 20.90 5.81
C ASP A 29 -1.01 19.77 6.00
N PHE A 30 -0.34 19.31 4.92
CA PHE A 30 0.70 18.30 4.96
C PHE A 30 1.61 18.36 3.72
N ALA A 31 2.78 17.73 3.81
CA ALA A 31 3.70 17.58 2.68
C ALA A 31 4.33 16.19 2.62
N ILE A 32 4.51 15.64 1.40
CA ILE A 32 5.26 14.42 1.16
C ILE A 32 6.45 14.77 0.27
N ILE A 33 7.69 14.50 0.73
CA ILE A 33 8.91 15.07 0.15
C ILE A 33 9.78 13.95 -0.40
N LYS A 34 10.26 14.08 -1.65
CA LYS A 34 11.22 13.13 -2.24
C LYS A 34 12.49 13.08 -1.41
N ILE A 35 12.89 11.88 -0.99
CA ILE A 35 14.14 11.67 -0.26
C ILE A 35 15.22 11.05 -1.16
N THR A 36 14.85 10.05 -1.97
CA THR A 36 15.79 9.38 -2.89
C THR A 36 15.12 8.99 -4.19
N GLU A 37 15.95 8.65 -5.19
CA GLU A 37 15.55 7.92 -6.39
C GLU A 37 16.47 6.73 -6.57
N GLY A 38 15.89 5.54 -6.61
CA GLY A 38 16.65 4.31 -6.60
C GLY A 38 17.65 4.23 -5.43
N GLN A 39 18.74 3.53 -5.65
CA GLN A 39 19.77 3.32 -4.62
C GLN A 39 20.86 4.40 -4.58
N THR A 40 20.96 5.26 -5.58
CA THR A 40 22.14 6.14 -5.75
C THR A 40 21.84 7.63 -5.61
N PHE A 41 20.71 8.09 -6.11
CA PHE A 41 20.35 9.50 -6.06
C PHE A 41 19.75 9.87 -4.70
N VAL A 42 20.18 11.01 -4.17
CA VAL A 42 19.59 11.65 -2.97
C VAL A 42 19.04 12.99 -3.41
N ASP A 43 17.79 13.28 -3.07
CA ASP A 43 17.20 14.57 -3.42
C ASP A 43 17.89 15.70 -2.65
N PRO A 44 18.50 16.66 -3.34
CA PRO A 44 19.31 17.71 -2.68
C PRO A 44 18.47 18.69 -1.87
N CYS A 45 17.15 18.73 -2.05
CA CYS A 45 16.26 19.65 -1.35
C CYS A 45 15.55 18.98 -0.16
N PHE A 46 15.70 17.65 0.05
CA PHE A 46 14.98 16.95 1.12
C PHE A 46 15.19 17.59 2.50
N ASP A 47 16.44 17.81 2.88
CA ASP A 47 16.79 18.37 4.19
C ASP A 47 16.20 19.78 4.38
N GLU A 48 16.33 20.63 3.35
CA GLU A 48 15.78 22.00 3.38
C GLU A 48 14.27 22.01 3.53
N PHE A 49 13.57 21.22 2.71
CA PHE A 49 12.11 21.14 2.74
C PHE A 49 11.58 20.53 4.03
N TYR A 50 12.23 19.47 4.52
CA TYR A 50 11.88 18.86 5.79
C TYR A 50 11.94 19.87 6.95
N GLU A 51 13.06 20.60 7.07
CA GLU A 51 13.21 21.60 8.12
C GLU A 51 12.25 22.78 7.95
N ALA A 52 12.01 23.24 6.71
CA ALA A 52 11.07 24.31 6.42
C ALA A 52 9.63 23.94 6.83
N ALA A 53 9.15 22.76 6.44
CA ALA A 53 7.83 22.28 6.81
C ALA A 53 7.68 22.10 8.33
N ARG A 54 8.68 21.49 8.98
CA ARG A 54 8.70 21.28 10.43
C ARG A 54 8.71 22.60 11.21
N SER A 55 9.41 23.62 10.72
CA SER A 55 9.50 24.94 11.38
C SER A 55 8.15 25.64 11.52
N VAL A 56 7.19 25.30 10.65
CA VAL A 56 5.82 25.86 10.66
C VAL A 56 4.76 24.85 11.13
N GLY A 57 5.21 23.68 11.63
CA GLY A 57 4.33 22.67 12.23
C GLY A 57 3.57 21.80 11.21
N VAL A 58 3.98 21.79 9.93
CA VAL A 58 3.38 20.95 8.89
C VAL A 58 3.91 19.52 9.01
N PRO A 59 3.04 18.52 9.15
CA PRO A 59 3.44 17.12 9.20
C PRO A 59 4.02 16.67 7.86
N VAL A 60 5.11 15.86 7.93
CA VAL A 60 5.90 15.45 6.78
C VAL A 60 5.86 13.94 6.60
N GLY A 61 5.68 13.49 5.35
CA GLY A 61 6.05 12.18 4.83
C GLY A 61 7.23 12.29 3.88
N ALA A 62 7.78 11.14 3.48
CA ALA A 62 8.82 11.11 2.46
C ALA A 62 8.53 10.03 1.41
N TYR A 63 9.08 10.19 0.18
CA TYR A 63 8.95 9.15 -0.82
C TYR A 63 10.27 8.84 -1.53
N VAL A 64 10.36 7.61 -1.96
CA VAL A 64 11.45 7.08 -2.80
C VAL A 64 10.89 6.83 -4.20
N PHE A 65 11.37 7.57 -5.20
CA PHE A 65 11.09 7.21 -6.60
C PHE A 65 11.83 5.91 -6.91
N SER A 66 11.08 4.83 -7.05
CA SER A 66 11.65 3.48 -7.09
C SER A 66 11.95 3.02 -8.51
N HIS A 67 13.09 2.34 -8.67
CA HIS A 67 13.46 1.59 -9.87
C HIS A 67 13.56 0.08 -9.60
N ALA A 68 13.14 -0.37 -8.41
CA ALA A 68 13.30 -1.75 -7.99
C ALA A 68 12.41 -2.70 -8.79
N VAL A 69 13.01 -3.70 -9.43
CA VAL A 69 12.32 -4.79 -10.14
C VAL A 69 12.46 -6.14 -9.43
N THR A 70 13.14 -6.16 -8.28
CA THR A 70 13.27 -7.31 -7.38
C THR A 70 13.03 -6.87 -5.94
N GLU A 71 12.69 -7.82 -5.08
CA GLU A 71 12.50 -7.57 -3.64
C GLU A 71 13.77 -7.07 -2.96
N GLU A 72 14.96 -7.63 -3.34
CA GLU A 72 16.23 -7.19 -2.79
C GLU A 72 16.53 -5.73 -3.14
N ALA A 73 16.24 -5.32 -4.39
CA ALA A 73 16.40 -3.93 -4.80
C ALA A 73 15.48 -3.00 -4.02
N ALA A 74 14.20 -3.41 -3.81
CA ALA A 74 13.25 -2.65 -3.03
C ALA A 74 13.67 -2.47 -1.57
N ARG A 75 14.17 -3.54 -0.94
CA ARG A 75 14.75 -3.47 0.42
C ARG A 75 15.98 -2.56 0.47
N ALA A 76 16.84 -2.59 -0.55
CA ALA A 76 18.00 -1.72 -0.63
C ALA A 76 17.63 -0.25 -0.76
N GLU A 77 16.60 0.09 -1.57
CA GLU A 77 16.08 1.45 -1.70
C GLU A 77 15.45 1.94 -0.38
N ALA A 78 14.64 1.11 0.29
CA ALA A 78 14.07 1.42 1.60
C ALA A 78 15.18 1.69 2.63
N ASN A 79 16.18 0.80 2.74
CA ASN A 79 17.29 0.95 3.68
C ASN A 79 18.14 2.20 3.39
N LYS A 80 18.30 2.57 2.12
CA LYS A 80 18.99 3.81 1.73
C LYS A 80 18.26 5.04 2.30
N ALA A 81 16.95 5.12 2.08
CA ALA A 81 16.13 6.21 2.59
C ALA A 81 16.13 6.27 4.13
N LEU A 82 15.94 5.12 4.78
CA LEU A 82 15.97 4.99 6.24
C LEU A 82 17.30 5.48 6.84
N GLY A 83 18.43 5.14 6.20
CA GLY A 83 19.75 5.60 6.60
C GLY A 83 19.94 7.13 6.50
N LEU A 84 19.23 7.79 5.59
CA LEU A 84 19.25 9.24 5.43
C LEU A 84 18.33 9.96 6.43
N LEU A 85 17.28 9.31 6.89
CA LEU A 85 16.37 9.89 7.90
C LEU A 85 17.08 10.14 9.24
N LYS A 86 18.08 9.34 9.60
CA LYS A 86 18.88 9.52 10.84
C LYS A 86 18.04 9.69 12.10
N GLY A 87 16.92 8.97 12.19
CA GLY A 87 16.00 9.05 13.32
C GLY A 87 15.03 10.24 13.27
N ARG A 88 14.94 10.97 12.17
CA ARG A 88 13.92 12.01 11.97
C ARG A 88 12.52 11.40 12.02
N GLU A 89 11.59 12.10 12.60
CA GLU A 89 10.19 11.71 12.62
C GLU A 89 9.54 11.93 11.25
N LEU A 90 8.84 10.91 10.77
CA LEU A 90 7.97 11.01 9.60
C LEU A 90 6.54 10.61 10.00
N PRO A 91 5.76 11.53 10.57
CA PRO A 91 4.40 11.23 11.02
C PRO A 91 3.49 10.73 9.90
N LEU A 92 3.77 11.08 8.64
CA LEU A 92 3.00 10.61 7.48
C LEU A 92 3.63 9.40 6.78
N GLY A 93 4.79 8.91 7.24
CA GLY A 93 5.41 7.70 6.74
C GLY A 93 6.38 7.87 5.58
N LEU A 94 6.93 6.72 5.15
CA LEU A 94 7.85 6.59 4.01
C LEU A 94 7.18 5.75 2.92
N TYR A 95 7.12 6.30 1.70
CA TYR A 95 6.40 5.73 0.57
C TYR A 95 7.35 5.20 -0.50
N ILE A 96 7.00 4.05 -1.09
CA ILE A 96 7.54 3.66 -2.40
C ILE A 96 6.67 4.31 -3.48
N ASP A 97 7.31 5.02 -4.40
CA ASP A 97 6.68 5.60 -5.60
C ASP A 97 6.99 4.70 -6.80
N VAL A 98 5.91 4.16 -7.40
CA VAL A 98 5.96 3.10 -8.42
C VAL A 98 5.39 3.60 -9.74
N GLU A 99 6.25 4.23 -10.55
CA GLU A 99 5.90 4.77 -11.86
C GLU A 99 6.85 4.32 -12.98
N ASP A 100 8.00 3.70 -12.62
CA ASP A 100 8.99 3.23 -13.59
C ASP A 100 8.39 2.16 -14.52
N GLY A 101 8.59 2.33 -15.81
CA GLY A 101 8.06 1.42 -16.84
C GLY A 101 8.55 -0.02 -16.68
N ALA A 102 9.78 -0.23 -16.17
CA ALA A 102 10.30 -1.57 -15.92
C ALA A 102 9.56 -2.26 -14.76
N GLN A 103 9.19 -1.51 -13.72
CA GLN A 103 8.35 -2.02 -12.64
C GLN A 103 6.94 -2.34 -13.13
N LEU A 104 6.32 -1.41 -13.85
CA LEU A 104 4.97 -1.58 -14.38
C LEU A 104 4.87 -2.71 -15.44
N ALA A 105 5.99 -3.13 -16.04
CA ALA A 105 6.06 -4.29 -16.93
C ALA A 105 6.12 -5.64 -16.17
N LEU A 106 6.40 -5.65 -14.87
CA LEU A 106 6.38 -6.88 -14.08
C LEU A 106 4.99 -7.51 -14.04
N SER A 107 4.92 -8.82 -13.80
CA SER A 107 3.64 -9.46 -13.45
C SER A 107 3.07 -8.89 -12.15
N ASP A 108 1.75 -8.95 -12.00
CA ASP A 108 1.04 -8.42 -10.84
C ASP A 108 1.61 -8.98 -9.51
N SER A 109 1.92 -10.28 -9.48
CA SER A 109 2.50 -10.94 -8.29
C SER A 109 3.92 -10.46 -7.99
N LYS A 110 4.77 -10.28 -9.01
CA LYS A 110 6.12 -9.77 -8.81
C LYS A 110 6.12 -8.32 -8.37
N LEU A 111 5.29 -7.49 -8.98
CA LEU A 111 5.17 -6.09 -8.58
C LEU A 111 4.66 -5.97 -7.15
N THR A 112 3.66 -6.77 -6.77
CA THR A 112 3.17 -6.84 -5.40
C THR A 112 4.28 -7.23 -4.41
N ALA A 113 5.09 -8.25 -4.74
CA ALA A 113 6.20 -8.67 -3.89
C ALA A 113 7.26 -7.57 -3.71
N VAL A 114 7.59 -6.84 -4.79
CA VAL A 114 8.53 -5.69 -4.75
C VAL A 114 8.00 -4.59 -3.83
N VAL A 115 6.75 -4.15 -4.02
CA VAL A 115 6.13 -3.11 -3.19
C VAL A 115 6.04 -3.55 -1.73
N LYS A 116 5.62 -4.79 -1.49
CA LYS A 116 5.54 -5.36 -0.15
C LYS A 116 6.91 -5.41 0.55
N ALA A 117 7.97 -5.82 -0.15
CA ALA A 117 9.32 -5.89 0.40
C ALA A 117 9.84 -4.51 0.87
N PHE A 118 9.52 -3.44 0.15
CA PHE A 118 9.81 -2.07 0.57
C PHE A 118 9.02 -1.72 1.85
N CYS A 119 7.69 -1.91 1.80
CA CYS A 119 6.81 -1.58 2.93
C CYS A 119 7.17 -2.33 4.20
N ASP A 120 7.45 -3.64 4.10
CA ASP A 120 7.86 -4.44 5.26
C ASP A 120 9.18 -3.91 5.84
N THR A 121 10.17 -3.57 5.00
CA THR A 121 11.45 -3.01 5.46
C THR A 121 11.27 -1.68 6.21
N VAL A 122 10.36 -0.83 5.73
CA VAL A 122 10.02 0.45 6.38
C VAL A 122 9.35 0.21 7.73
N LYS A 123 8.40 -0.73 7.80
CA LYS A 123 7.71 -1.11 9.04
C LYS A 123 8.65 -1.72 10.07
N ASP A 124 9.54 -2.60 9.65
CA ASP A 124 10.55 -3.22 10.51
C ASP A 124 11.48 -2.19 11.15
N ALA A 125 11.70 -1.05 10.49
CA ALA A 125 12.44 0.09 11.03
C ALA A 125 11.60 1.01 11.94
N GLY A 126 10.32 0.69 12.18
CA GLY A 126 9.43 1.45 13.06
C GLY A 126 8.76 2.66 12.43
N TYR A 127 8.81 2.79 11.10
CA TYR A 127 8.12 3.85 10.38
C TYR A 127 6.80 3.36 9.77
N ILE A 128 5.88 4.28 9.56
CA ILE A 128 4.67 4.03 8.77
C ILE A 128 5.09 3.83 7.31
N ALA A 129 4.61 2.77 6.68
CA ALA A 129 4.87 2.49 5.28
C ALA A 129 3.71 2.91 4.40
N GLY A 130 4.01 3.39 3.19
CA GLY A 130 3.00 3.66 2.18
C GLY A 130 3.48 3.30 0.78
N ALA A 131 2.54 3.30 -0.16
CA ALA A 131 2.83 3.11 -1.58
C ALA A 131 2.04 4.10 -2.42
N TYR A 132 2.71 4.71 -3.39
CA TYR A 132 2.15 5.64 -4.36
C TYR A 132 2.25 5.08 -5.77
N GLY A 133 1.25 5.40 -6.55
CA GLY A 133 1.23 5.19 -7.99
C GLY A 133 -0.13 5.48 -8.61
N SER A 134 -0.17 5.46 -9.94
CA SER A 134 -1.39 5.69 -10.70
C SER A 134 -2.49 4.67 -10.37
N ALA A 135 -3.70 5.16 -10.14
CA ALA A 135 -4.89 4.33 -9.94
C ALA A 135 -5.15 3.36 -11.11
N GLY A 136 -4.79 3.75 -12.33
CA GLY A 136 -4.95 2.93 -13.54
C GLY A 136 -3.80 1.98 -13.84
N GLN A 137 -2.65 2.15 -13.24
CA GLN A 137 -1.44 1.35 -13.49
C GLN A 137 -1.04 0.52 -12.28
N LEU A 138 -0.51 1.14 -11.21
CA LEU A 138 -0.11 0.41 -10.03
C LEU A 138 -1.30 -0.29 -9.39
N TRP A 139 -2.32 0.46 -9.02
CA TRP A 139 -3.45 -0.07 -8.25
C TRP A 139 -4.38 -0.98 -9.06
N ALA A 140 -4.21 -1.03 -10.38
CA ALA A 140 -4.84 -2.06 -11.22
C ALA A 140 -4.12 -3.41 -11.13
N LYS A 141 -2.85 -3.44 -10.70
CA LYS A 141 -2.00 -4.63 -10.61
C LYS A 141 -1.78 -5.11 -9.18
N VAL A 142 -1.53 -4.17 -8.27
CA VAL A 142 -1.26 -4.45 -6.87
C VAL A 142 -2.56 -4.31 -6.09
N GLY A 143 -3.07 -5.44 -5.58
CA GLY A 143 -4.23 -5.42 -4.69
C GLY A 143 -3.82 -4.87 -3.32
N PRO A 144 -4.46 -3.80 -2.82
CA PRO A 144 -4.11 -3.19 -1.54
C PRO A 144 -4.04 -4.18 -0.37
N SER A 145 -4.93 -5.17 -0.36
CA SER A 145 -4.99 -6.20 0.67
C SER A 145 -3.74 -7.10 0.78
N TYR A 146 -2.90 -7.13 -0.26
CA TYR A 146 -1.65 -7.89 -0.21
C TYR A 146 -0.51 -7.14 0.49
N LEU A 147 -0.67 -5.83 0.68
CA LEU A 147 0.33 -5.00 1.33
C LEU A 147 0.18 -4.95 2.86
N GLY A 148 -1.01 -5.29 3.36
CA GLY A 148 -1.42 -5.16 4.76
C GLY A 148 -2.29 -3.93 5.00
N ASP A 149 -3.21 -4.03 5.96
CA ASP A 149 -4.17 -2.96 6.26
C ASP A 149 -3.52 -1.72 6.89
N ASP A 150 -2.27 -1.85 7.33
CA ASP A 150 -1.43 -0.79 7.92
C ASP A 150 -0.63 0.03 6.91
N VAL A 151 -0.60 -0.39 5.63
CA VAL A 151 0.07 0.36 4.57
C VAL A 151 -0.83 1.51 4.08
N ILE A 152 -0.27 2.71 3.98
CA ILE A 152 -0.96 3.90 3.48
C ILE A 152 -1.03 3.85 1.95
N LEU A 153 -2.23 3.96 1.41
CA LEU A 153 -2.47 3.92 -0.03
C LEU A 153 -2.59 5.34 -0.59
N TRP A 154 -1.64 5.72 -1.44
CA TRP A 154 -1.62 7.01 -2.11
C TRP A 154 -1.80 6.80 -3.61
N ALA A 155 -2.91 7.32 -4.15
CA ALA A 155 -3.30 7.06 -5.54
C ALA A 155 -3.35 8.34 -6.36
N ALA A 156 -2.65 8.33 -7.49
CA ALA A 156 -2.75 9.40 -8.50
C ALA A 156 -3.91 9.12 -9.46
N SER A 157 -4.79 10.10 -9.60
CA SER A 157 -5.87 10.11 -10.59
C SER A 157 -6.33 11.55 -10.84
N TRP A 158 -5.75 12.20 -11.83
CA TRP A 158 -5.98 13.61 -12.07
C TRP A 158 -7.37 13.89 -12.62
N GLY A 159 -8.03 14.88 -12.02
CA GLY A 159 -9.35 15.37 -12.39
C GLY A 159 -10.54 14.55 -11.87
N LEU A 160 -10.41 13.26 -11.66
CA LEU A 160 -11.49 12.41 -11.13
C LEU A 160 -10.99 11.60 -9.92
N LYS A 161 -11.78 11.64 -8.84
CA LYS A 161 -11.48 10.83 -7.66
C LYS A 161 -11.39 9.34 -8.03
N PRO A 162 -10.33 8.62 -7.60
CA PRO A 162 -10.20 7.22 -7.92
C PRO A 162 -11.35 6.41 -7.30
N ARG A 163 -11.78 5.35 -8.00
CA ARG A 163 -12.78 4.41 -7.47
C ARG A 163 -12.19 3.50 -6.39
N LEU A 164 -10.87 3.45 -6.31
CA LEU A 164 -10.13 2.78 -5.26
C LEU A 164 -10.32 3.54 -3.95
N SER A 165 -10.61 2.83 -2.86
CA SER A 165 -10.51 3.39 -1.52
C SER A 165 -9.02 3.60 -1.20
N CYS A 166 -8.58 4.84 -1.11
CA CYS A 166 -7.20 5.22 -0.79
C CYS A 166 -7.19 6.21 0.38
N ASP A 167 -6.02 6.37 0.99
CA ASP A 167 -5.82 7.28 2.12
C ASP A 167 -5.50 8.70 1.66
N VAL A 168 -4.74 8.79 0.56
CA VAL A 168 -4.31 10.04 -0.07
C VAL A 168 -4.61 9.97 -1.56
N TRP A 169 -5.12 11.06 -2.10
CA TRP A 169 -5.41 11.21 -3.51
C TRP A 169 -4.61 12.38 -4.09
N GLN A 170 -3.67 12.08 -4.99
CA GLN A 170 -3.04 13.09 -5.83
C GLN A 170 -4.01 13.43 -6.97
N TYR A 171 -4.59 14.63 -6.92
CA TYR A 171 -5.67 15.02 -7.82
C TYR A 171 -5.24 15.89 -8.99
N THR A 172 -4.02 16.44 -8.96
CA THR A 172 -3.45 17.32 -10.00
C THR A 172 -1.94 17.42 -9.88
N ASP A 173 -1.27 17.66 -10.99
CA ASP A 173 0.14 18.02 -11.11
C ASP A 173 0.36 19.54 -11.30
N HIS A 174 -0.69 20.34 -11.15
CA HIS A 174 -0.68 21.80 -11.39
C HIS A 174 -1.40 22.57 -10.28
N ALA A 175 -1.30 22.15 -9.03
CA ALA A 175 -1.80 22.94 -7.92
C ALA A 175 -0.99 24.24 -7.79
N LYS A 176 -1.67 25.25 -7.28
CA LYS A 176 -1.04 26.53 -6.91
C LYS A 176 -1.18 26.72 -5.42
N ILE A 177 -0.10 27.13 -4.79
CA ILE A 177 -0.05 27.40 -3.37
C ILE A 177 0.54 28.81 -3.15
N ASP A 178 0.13 29.46 -2.08
CA ASP A 178 0.69 30.76 -1.72
C ASP A 178 2.18 30.61 -1.38
N GLY A 179 2.97 31.58 -1.84
CA GLY A 179 4.41 31.60 -1.58
C GLY A 179 5.28 30.76 -2.53
N TYR A 180 4.69 30.21 -3.61
CA TYR A 180 5.44 29.54 -4.68
C TYR A 180 4.75 29.72 -6.03
N ASP A 181 5.50 30.21 -7.04
CA ASP A 181 4.94 30.54 -8.36
C ASP A 181 4.90 29.36 -9.35
N GLY A 182 5.60 28.26 -9.04
CA GLY A 182 5.66 27.08 -9.89
C GLY A 182 4.46 26.15 -9.71
N PRO A 183 4.30 25.17 -10.59
CA PRO A 183 3.33 24.07 -10.39
C PRO A 183 3.83 23.13 -9.30
N VAL A 184 2.90 22.58 -8.53
CA VAL A 184 3.13 21.53 -7.55
C VAL A 184 2.09 20.44 -7.70
N ASP A 185 2.45 19.22 -7.31
CA ASP A 185 1.49 18.14 -7.20
C ASP A 185 0.61 18.37 -5.98
N GLY A 186 -0.70 18.29 -6.19
CA GLY A 186 -1.69 18.57 -5.17
C GLY A 186 -2.36 17.31 -4.67
N ASP A 187 -2.43 17.17 -3.33
CA ASP A 187 -2.96 16.02 -2.64
C ASP A 187 -4.15 16.34 -1.75
N GLU A 188 -5.01 15.34 -1.55
CA GLU A 188 -6.11 15.39 -0.61
C GLU A 188 -6.06 14.17 0.30
N GLY A 189 -5.97 14.38 1.62
CA GLY A 189 -6.13 13.35 2.63
C GLY A 189 -7.59 12.93 2.73
N LEU A 190 -7.87 11.63 2.60
CA LEU A 190 -9.23 11.09 2.47
C LEU A 190 -9.65 10.22 3.64
N SER A 191 -8.76 9.40 4.21
CA SER A 191 -9.13 8.45 5.25
C SER A 191 -9.02 9.06 6.65
N GLU A 192 -9.86 8.61 7.57
CA GLU A 192 -9.81 9.05 8.97
C GLU A 192 -8.43 8.78 9.60
N ARG A 193 -7.77 7.67 9.26
CA ARG A 193 -6.43 7.37 9.77
C ARG A 193 -5.40 8.37 9.27
N PHE A 194 -5.43 8.74 7.98
CA PHE A 194 -4.48 9.72 7.45
C PHE A 194 -4.72 11.11 8.04
N LEU A 195 -5.98 11.52 8.19
CA LEU A 195 -6.34 12.76 8.87
C LEU A 195 -5.85 12.78 10.33
N ALA A 196 -5.95 11.65 11.04
CA ALA A 196 -5.41 11.51 12.39
C ALA A 196 -3.87 11.58 12.42
N MET A 197 -3.18 11.07 11.40
CA MET A 197 -1.72 11.22 11.25
C MET A 197 -1.34 12.69 11.08
N CYS A 198 -2.05 13.42 10.25
CA CYS A 198 -1.84 14.87 10.07
C CYS A 198 -2.08 15.65 11.37
N GLY A 199 -3.08 15.28 12.16
CA GLY A 199 -3.40 15.89 13.46
C GLY A 199 -2.51 15.45 14.63
N GLY A 200 -1.54 14.54 14.38
CA GLY A 200 -0.63 14.01 15.44
C GLY A 200 -1.33 13.09 16.45
N THR A 201 -2.56 12.66 16.18
CA THR A 201 -3.33 11.77 17.09
C THR A 201 -3.24 10.30 16.73
N TYR A 202 -2.73 9.99 15.56
CA TYR A 202 -2.51 8.62 15.11
C TYR A 202 -1.28 8.03 15.78
N LYS A 203 -1.46 6.87 16.39
CA LYS A 203 -0.36 6.00 16.85
C LYS A 203 -0.52 4.68 16.11
N PRO A 204 0.45 4.29 15.27
CA PRO A 204 0.43 2.96 14.68
C PRO A 204 0.41 1.92 15.82
N ASP A 205 -0.29 0.82 15.59
CA ASP A 205 -0.17 -0.33 16.48
C ASP A 205 1.32 -0.71 16.56
N PRO A 206 1.86 -0.99 17.76
CA PRO A 206 3.25 -1.39 17.89
C PRO A 206 3.49 -2.58 16.98
N ALA A 207 4.51 -2.48 16.11
CA ALA A 207 4.96 -3.61 15.32
C ALA A 207 5.12 -4.81 16.28
N PRO A 208 4.63 -6.00 15.93
CA PRO A 208 4.87 -7.17 16.75
C PRO A 208 6.38 -7.25 17.01
N ALA A 209 6.77 -7.32 18.29
CA ALA A 209 8.16 -7.39 18.67
C ALA A 209 8.84 -8.47 17.82
N PRO A 210 10.06 -8.25 17.29
CA PRO A 210 10.75 -9.26 16.51
C PRO A 210 10.80 -10.52 17.37
N GLU A 211 10.10 -11.57 16.92
CA GLU A 211 10.20 -12.87 17.54
C GLU A 211 11.66 -13.29 17.40
N GLN A 212 12.36 -13.38 18.53
CA GLN A 212 13.66 -14.02 18.57
C GLN A 212 13.48 -15.43 18.02
N PRO A 213 14.38 -15.93 17.16
CA PRO A 213 14.29 -17.29 16.67
C PRO A 213 14.32 -18.22 17.89
N ALA A 214 13.18 -18.77 18.24
CA ALA A 214 13.11 -19.87 19.17
C ALA A 214 13.73 -21.08 18.48
N GLU A 215 14.73 -21.69 19.13
CA GLU A 215 15.31 -22.95 18.74
C GLU A 215 14.21 -24.02 18.62
N ASP A 216 14.17 -24.67 17.46
CA ASP A 216 13.52 -25.93 17.12
C ASP A 216 12.32 -26.38 17.99
N GLU A 217 11.17 -25.72 17.88
CA GLU A 217 9.89 -26.35 18.11
C GLU A 217 9.09 -26.35 16.80
N LYS A 218 8.69 -27.54 16.35
CA LYS A 218 7.74 -27.73 15.25
C LYS A 218 6.57 -26.78 15.45
N ALA A 219 6.52 -25.71 14.67
CA ALA A 219 5.43 -24.73 14.69
C ALA A 219 4.10 -25.44 14.44
N THR A 220 3.32 -25.63 15.47
CA THR A 220 1.93 -26.07 15.34
C THR A 220 1.14 -24.85 14.92
N PHE A 221 0.93 -24.68 13.62
CA PHE A 221 0.12 -23.61 13.06
C PHE A 221 -1.33 -23.77 13.54
N THR A 222 -1.80 -22.90 14.42
CA THR A 222 -3.19 -22.88 14.87
C THR A 222 -4.01 -21.95 13.98
N LEU A 223 -4.95 -22.50 13.23
CA LEU A 223 -5.94 -21.77 12.42
C LEU A 223 -7.04 -21.09 13.28
N ALA A 224 -6.78 -20.87 14.56
CA ALA A 224 -7.70 -20.20 15.48
C ALA A 224 -7.81 -18.72 15.10
N GLY A 225 -9.00 -18.26 14.74
CA GLY A 225 -9.28 -16.87 14.36
C GLY A 225 -9.43 -16.60 12.86
N VAL A 226 -9.14 -17.58 11.99
CA VAL A 226 -9.38 -17.41 10.55
C VAL A 226 -10.88 -17.49 10.25
N PRO A 227 -11.48 -16.50 9.56
CA PRO A 227 -12.91 -16.51 9.28
C PRO A 227 -13.31 -17.70 8.41
N VAL A 228 -14.45 -18.30 8.73
CA VAL A 228 -15.10 -19.30 7.89
C VAL A 228 -15.74 -18.58 6.70
N LEU A 229 -15.38 -18.99 5.47
CA LEU A 229 -15.90 -18.36 4.25
C LEU A 229 -16.92 -19.26 3.57
N ARG A 230 -17.98 -18.63 3.06
CA ARG A 230 -19.09 -19.32 2.39
C ARG A 230 -19.70 -18.43 1.31
N LYS A 231 -20.51 -19.02 0.47
CA LYS A 231 -21.27 -18.32 -0.55
C LYS A 231 -22.04 -17.14 0.02
N GLY A 232 -21.95 -15.99 -0.64
CA GLY A 232 -22.51 -14.70 -0.23
C GLY A 232 -21.52 -13.79 0.48
N ASP A 233 -20.37 -14.32 0.96
CA ASP A 233 -19.35 -13.49 1.57
C ASP A 233 -18.66 -12.61 0.53
N VAL A 234 -18.37 -11.36 0.91
CA VAL A 234 -17.61 -10.41 0.10
C VAL A 234 -16.53 -9.82 0.99
N SER A 235 -15.26 -10.18 0.73
CA SER A 235 -14.14 -9.76 1.58
C SER A 235 -12.78 -10.02 0.95
N ASN A 236 -11.75 -9.39 1.51
CA ASN A 236 -10.34 -9.70 1.18
C ASN A 236 -9.96 -11.14 1.51
N ALA A 237 -10.56 -11.73 2.54
CA ALA A 237 -10.33 -13.14 2.86
C ALA A 237 -10.90 -14.09 1.79
N VAL A 238 -12.00 -13.71 1.13
CA VAL A 238 -12.53 -14.41 -0.06
C VAL A 238 -11.58 -14.24 -1.22
N MET A 239 -11.09 -13.03 -1.48
CA MET A 239 -10.15 -12.75 -2.57
C MET A 239 -8.85 -13.55 -2.41
N ALA A 240 -8.27 -13.59 -1.21
CA ALA A 240 -7.07 -14.40 -0.93
C ALA A 240 -7.31 -15.88 -1.21
N MET A 241 -8.40 -16.43 -0.72
CA MET A 241 -8.80 -17.83 -0.96
C MET A 241 -9.03 -18.13 -2.44
N GLN A 242 -9.63 -17.20 -3.18
CA GLN A 242 -9.79 -17.32 -4.63
C GLN A 242 -8.43 -17.34 -5.35
N GLY A 243 -7.46 -16.53 -4.90
CA GLY A 243 -6.09 -16.54 -5.40
C GLY A 243 -5.42 -17.92 -5.23
N GLU A 244 -5.59 -18.55 -4.08
CA GLU A 244 -5.11 -19.91 -3.81
C GLU A 244 -5.76 -20.94 -4.73
N LEU A 245 -7.08 -20.86 -4.93
CA LEU A 245 -7.81 -21.75 -5.85
C LEU A 245 -7.37 -21.58 -7.31
N LEU A 246 -7.20 -20.34 -7.77
CA LEU A 246 -6.70 -20.04 -9.13
C LEU A 246 -5.28 -20.58 -9.34
N ALA A 247 -4.40 -20.43 -8.36
CA ALA A 247 -3.05 -20.99 -8.40
C ALA A 247 -3.04 -22.53 -8.49
N LEU A 248 -4.07 -23.18 -7.94
CA LEU A 248 -4.28 -24.63 -8.03
C LEU A 248 -5.09 -25.07 -9.28
N GLY A 249 -5.43 -24.12 -10.18
CA GLY A 249 -6.13 -24.40 -11.44
C GLY A 249 -7.66 -24.47 -11.33
N TYR A 250 -8.24 -24.00 -10.23
CA TYR A 250 -9.70 -23.89 -10.07
C TYR A 250 -10.23 -22.54 -10.52
N SER A 251 -11.38 -22.52 -11.19
CA SER A 251 -12.05 -21.28 -11.63
C SER A 251 -12.75 -20.56 -10.45
N CYS A 252 -12.72 -19.24 -10.41
CA CYS A 252 -13.40 -18.46 -9.37
C CYS A 252 -14.49 -17.53 -9.91
N GLY A 253 -14.69 -17.47 -11.22
CA GLY A 253 -15.78 -16.74 -11.87
C GLY A 253 -15.55 -15.26 -12.08
N GLY A 254 -14.63 -14.62 -11.38
CA GLY A 254 -14.21 -13.26 -11.65
C GLY A 254 -13.49 -13.17 -13.00
N LYS A 255 -13.86 -12.18 -13.84
CA LYS A 255 -13.20 -11.97 -15.15
C LYS A 255 -12.83 -10.52 -15.35
N ARG A 256 -11.62 -10.27 -15.82
CA ARG A 256 -11.22 -8.94 -16.28
C ARG A 256 -11.96 -8.62 -17.58
N LYS A 257 -12.74 -7.54 -17.59
CA LYS A 257 -13.59 -7.14 -18.73
C LYS A 257 -12.84 -6.98 -20.06
N TRP A 258 -11.55 -6.65 -20.00
CA TRP A 258 -10.75 -6.32 -21.20
C TRP A 258 -9.95 -7.49 -21.77
N CYS A 259 -9.69 -8.55 -21.02
CA CYS A 259 -8.89 -9.70 -21.48
C CYS A 259 -9.54 -11.07 -21.23
N GLY A 260 -10.64 -11.14 -20.49
CA GLY A 260 -11.35 -12.39 -20.19
C GLY A 260 -10.64 -13.34 -19.22
N HIS A 261 -9.45 -12.99 -18.71
CA HIS A 261 -8.74 -13.81 -17.73
C HIS A 261 -9.47 -13.84 -16.40
N GLU A 262 -9.48 -15.01 -15.78
CA GLU A 262 -10.05 -15.17 -14.44
C GLU A 262 -9.21 -14.46 -13.39
N VAL A 263 -9.89 -13.84 -12.42
CA VAL A 263 -9.28 -13.10 -11.32
C VAL A 263 -10.03 -13.39 -10.03
N ALA A 264 -9.32 -13.28 -8.91
CA ALA A 264 -9.92 -13.20 -7.60
C ALA A 264 -10.65 -11.84 -7.49
N ASP A 265 -11.96 -11.88 -7.31
CA ASP A 265 -12.82 -10.68 -7.27
C ASP A 265 -13.33 -10.37 -5.84
N GLY A 266 -12.99 -11.21 -4.87
CA GLY A 266 -13.41 -11.08 -3.49
C GLY A 266 -14.88 -11.43 -3.24
N ILE A 267 -15.60 -11.94 -4.25
CA ILE A 267 -17.01 -12.30 -4.16
C ILE A 267 -17.15 -13.82 -4.15
N PHE A 268 -17.62 -14.40 -3.06
CA PHE A 268 -17.89 -15.83 -2.97
C PHE A 268 -19.21 -16.17 -3.68
N GLY A 269 -19.13 -16.25 -5.01
CA GLY A 269 -20.26 -16.57 -5.89
C GLY A 269 -20.44 -18.07 -6.12
N ASN A 270 -21.36 -18.41 -7.06
CA ASN A 270 -21.64 -19.81 -7.42
C ASN A 270 -20.40 -20.53 -7.96
N VAL A 271 -19.60 -19.87 -8.80
CA VAL A 271 -18.41 -20.47 -9.40
C VAL A 271 -17.35 -20.72 -8.33
N THR A 272 -17.15 -19.78 -7.43
CA THR A 272 -16.25 -19.95 -6.28
C THR A 272 -16.70 -21.11 -5.38
N GLU A 273 -18.00 -21.23 -5.10
CA GLU A 273 -18.55 -22.34 -4.29
C GLU A 273 -18.28 -23.70 -4.95
N GLU A 274 -18.50 -23.82 -6.24
CA GLU A 274 -18.24 -25.08 -6.96
C GLU A 274 -16.75 -25.44 -7.00
N SER A 275 -15.90 -24.44 -7.13
CA SER A 275 -14.45 -24.64 -7.07
C SER A 275 -13.99 -25.09 -5.69
N VAL A 276 -14.54 -24.52 -4.62
CA VAL A 276 -14.29 -24.98 -3.25
C VAL A 276 -14.73 -26.43 -3.09
N ARG A 277 -15.92 -26.78 -3.56
CA ARG A 277 -16.43 -28.19 -3.53
C ARG A 277 -15.51 -29.12 -4.31
N SER A 278 -15.10 -28.74 -5.51
CA SER A 278 -14.19 -29.53 -6.34
C SER A 278 -12.84 -29.73 -5.67
N PHE A 279 -12.28 -28.65 -5.08
CA PHE A 279 -11.06 -28.74 -4.28
C PHE A 279 -11.23 -29.66 -3.06
N GLN A 280 -12.31 -29.52 -2.31
CA GLN A 280 -12.61 -30.37 -1.16
C GLN A 280 -12.67 -31.86 -1.56
N ARG A 281 -13.35 -32.19 -2.66
CA ARG A 281 -13.37 -33.56 -3.22
C ARG A 281 -11.97 -34.06 -3.55
N SER A 282 -11.13 -33.25 -4.19
CA SER A 282 -9.75 -33.61 -4.55
C SER A 282 -8.85 -33.88 -3.34
N LYS A 283 -9.21 -33.33 -2.17
CA LYS A 283 -8.48 -33.50 -0.90
C LYS A 283 -9.19 -34.47 0.06
N ASN A 284 -10.21 -35.21 -0.39
CA ASN A 284 -11.05 -36.07 0.47
C ASN A 284 -11.63 -35.37 1.69
N LEU A 285 -11.97 -34.08 1.55
CA LEU A 285 -12.67 -33.30 2.56
C LEU A 285 -14.18 -33.32 2.31
N PRO A 286 -15.02 -33.06 3.34
CA PRO A 286 -16.46 -32.85 3.13
C PRO A 286 -16.72 -31.73 2.12
N ASP A 287 -17.39 -32.03 1.00
CA ASP A 287 -17.65 -31.11 -0.11
C ASP A 287 -18.84 -30.18 0.12
N ASN A 288 -18.84 -29.51 1.26
CA ASN A 288 -19.94 -28.63 1.69
C ASN A 288 -19.88 -27.20 1.12
N GLY A 289 -18.83 -26.87 0.34
CA GLY A 289 -18.63 -25.56 -0.23
C GLY A 289 -18.25 -24.46 0.78
N ILE A 290 -17.87 -24.85 2.00
CA ILE A 290 -17.51 -23.92 3.08
C ILE A 290 -16.00 -24.03 3.35
N VAL A 291 -15.30 -22.89 3.36
CA VAL A 291 -13.87 -22.84 3.68
C VAL A 291 -13.70 -22.63 5.18
N GLY A 292 -13.75 -23.74 5.90
CA GLY A 292 -13.41 -23.81 7.33
C GLY A 292 -11.92 -24.13 7.54
N PRO A 293 -11.49 -24.33 8.81
CA PRO A 293 -10.08 -24.59 9.14
C PRO A 293 -9.43 -25.72 8.36
N LYS A 294 -10.12 -26.86 8.19
CA LYS A 294 -9.58 -28.02 7.44
C LYS A 294 -9.39 -27.72 5.95
N THR A 295 -10.36 -27.01 5.33
CA THR A 295 -10.26 -26.62 3.92
C THR A 295 -9.16 -25.60 3.74
N ARG A 296 -9.02 -24.67 4.66
CA ARG A 296 -7.96 -23.65 4.64
C ARG A 296 -6.57 -24.29 4.78
N ALA A 297 -6.39 -25.20 5.73
CA ALA A 297 -5.13 -25.93 5.90
C ALA A 297 -4.73 -26.66 4.61
N ALA A 298 -5.69 -27.33 3.97
CA ALA A 298 -5.44 -28.04 2.72
C ALA A 298 -5.12 -27.10 1.54
N LEU A 299 -5.69 -25.89 1.48
CA LEU A 299 -5.35 -24.86 0.48
C LEU A 299 -3.92 -24.38 0.66
N LEU A 300 -3.49 -24.16 1.89
CA LEU A 300 -2.13 -23.73 2.24
C LEU A 300 -1.09 -24.85 2.20
N GLY A 301 -1.50 -26.12 2.00
CA GLY A 301 -0.61 -27.27 1.94
C GLY A 301 -0.03 -27.70 3.30
N ILE A 302 -0.70 -27.37 4.40
CA ILE A 302 -0.31 -27.66 5.79
C ILE A 302 -1.31 -28.57 6.51
#